data_a12381c06f7d7132e3f9373bd580eb2d
#
_entry.id   a12381c06f7d7132e3f9373bd580eb2d
#
_cell.length_a   1.000
_cell.length_b   1.000
_cell.length_c   1.000
_cell.angle_alpha   90.00
_cell.angle_beta   90.00
_cell.angle_gamma   90.00
#
_symmetry.space_group_name_H-M   'P 1'
#
loop_
_entity.id
_entity.type
_entity.pdbx_description
1 polymer ?
#
loop_
_entity_poly.entity_id
_entity_poly.type
_entity_poly.pdbx_seq_one_letter_code
_entity_poly.pdbx_strand_id
1 'polypeptide(L)'
;MVNKRESNLELLRIVSIILIIMHHFALYTELNFGNYITSNRLIIQFLTIGGKAGACCFLLISGYFMINQKFKLKKFIKLILQLLTYCILGFVLSIIVNGAHYSLLNALQLLFLSIFGSYWFMLPYLIVYILSPFINKAFNCFNKNELKKLIILLILLQSFFPTFSFLNFEFS
;
A
#
# COMPACT_ATOMS: atom_id res chain seq x y z
N MET A 1 3.47 -32.02 -0.04
CA MET A 1 4.53 -31.19 0.58
C MET A 1 3.86 -30.24 1.55
N VAL A 2 4.11 -30.41 2.84
CA VAL A 2 3.63 -29.47 3.87
C VAL A 2 4.35 -28.14 3.62
N ASN A 3 3.62 -27.10 3.25
CA ASN A 3 4.18 -25.75 3.14
C ASN A 3 4.73 -25.37 4.53
N LYS A 4 6.05 -25.40 4.66
CA LYS A 4 6.71 -24.96 5.89
C LYS A 4 6.33 -23.50 6.10
N ARG A 5 5.61 -23.25 7.18
CA ARG A 5 5.15 -21.90 7.52
C ARG A 5 6.37 -21.01 7.80
N GLU A 6 6.53 -19.94 7.07
CA GLU A 6 7.65 -19.00 7.23
C GLU A 6 7.25 -17.92 8.26
N SER A 7 7.33 -18.29 9.53
CA SER A 7 6.91 -17.45 10.67
C SER A 7 7.58 -16.06 10.66
N ASN A 8 8.82 -15.97 10.19
CA ASN A 8 9.55 -14.70 10.09
C ASN A 8 8.90 -13.72 9.10
N LEU A 9 8.45 -14.21 7.94
CA LEU A 9 7.76 -13.39 6.96
C LEU A 9 6.35 -13.01 7.42
N GLU A 10 5.67 -13.88 8.16
CA GLU A 10 4.38 -13.56 8.77
C GLU A 10 4.54 -12.48 9.84
N LEU A 11 5.57 -12.58 10.69
CA LEU A 11 5.87 -11.55 11.69
C LEU A 11 6.19 -10.20 11.01
N LEU A 12 7.03 -10.21 9.98
CA LEU A 12 7.35 -9.00 9.22
C LEU A 12 6.10 -8.38 8.59
N ARG A 13 5.15 -9.19 8.13
CA ARG A 13 3.86 -8.71 7.60
C ARG A 13 3.04 -8.01 8.69
N ILE A 14 2.98 -8.59 9.89
CA ILE A 14 2.28 -7.99 11.04
C ILE A 14 2.90 -6.66 11.41
N VAL A 15 4.23 -6.61 11.54
CA VAL A 15 4.97 -5.36 11.82
C VAL A 15 4.70 -4.31 10.73
N SER A 16 4.71 -4.72 9.47
CA SER A 16 4.41 -3.82 8.34
C SER A 16 3.01 -3.21 8.44
N ILE A 17 2.00 -4.00 8.81
CA ILE A 17 0.63 -3.52 8.99
C ILE A 17 0.56 -2.54 10.17
N ILE A 18 1.23 -2.83 11.28
CA ILE A 18 1.29 -1.93 12.44
C ILE A 18 1.90 -0.59 12.05
N LEU A 19 3.02 -0.59 11.33
CA LEU A 19 3.66 0.64 10.84
C LEU A 19 2.73 1.46 9.92
N ILE A 20 1.97 0.80 9.06
CA ILE A 20 0.97 1.47 8.19
C ILE A 20 -0.15 2.09 9.04
N ILE A 21 -0.67 1.38 10.04
CA ILE A 21 -1.73 1.89 10.94
C ILE A 21 -1.22 3.10 11.72
N MET A 22 -0.01 3.02 12.30
CA MET A 22 0.62 4.12 13.04
C MET A 22 0.80 5.36 12.16
N HIS A 23 1.22 5.18 10.92
CA HIS A 23 1.35 6.26 9.94
C HIS A 23 0.00 6.95 9.65
N HIS A 24 -1.05 6.16 9.38
CA HIS A 24 -2.37 6.73 9.14
C HIS A 24 -2.92 7.44 10.37
N PHE A 25 -2.73 6.87 11.55
CA PHE A 25 -3.08 7.54 12.81
C PHE A 25 -2.39 8.90 12.90
N ALA A 26 -1.08 8.96 12.66
CA ALA A 26 -0.31 10.21 12.72
C ALA A 26 -0.75 11.24 11.65
N LEU A 27 -1.14 10.82 10.45
CA LEU A 27 -1.59 11.70 9.37
C LEU A 27 -2.98 12.28 9.61
N TYR A 28 -3.91 11.46 10.13
CA TYR A 28 -5.31 11.88 10.29
C TYR A 28 -5.61 12.46 11.68
N THR A 29 -4.64 12.48 12.59
CA THR A 29 -4.79 13.15 13.87
C THR A 29 -4.46 14.63 13.68
N GLU A 30 -5.48 15.49 13.74
CA GLU A 30 -5.34 16.95 13.70
C GLU A 30 -4.74 17.49 15.01
N LEU A 31 -3.49 17.15 15.29
CA LEU A 31 -2.77 17.65 16.46
C LEU A 31 -2.05 18.95 16.09
N ASN A 32 -2.57 20.07 16.56
CA ASN A 32 -1.94 21.37 16.36
C ASN A 32 -0.83 21.58 17.41
N PHE A 33 0.42 21.32 17.02
CA PHE A 33 1.59 21.42 17.92
C PHE A 33 2.22 22.82 17.95
N GLY A 34 1.64 23.81 17.27
CA GLY A 34 2.26 25.12 17.12
C GLY A 34 3.62 25.03 16.38
N ASN A 35 4.41 26.12 16.49
CA ASN A 35 5.73 26.20 15.81
C ASN A 35 6.88 25.63 16.65
N TYR A 36 6.63 25.12 17.85
CA TYR A 36 7.67 24.63 18.75
C TYR A 36 7.90 23.12 18.58
N ILE A 37 9.16 22.69 18.77
CA ILE A 37 9.54 21.28 18.82
C ILE A 37 9.14 20.74 20.20
N THR A 38 8.04 20.01 20.25
CA THR A 38 7.59 19.30 21.44
C THR A 38 7.86 17.81 21.32
N SER A 39 7.98 17.11 22.44
CA SER A 39 8.13 15.65 22.47
C SER A 39 7.02 14.95 21.68
N ASN A 40 5.78 15.44 21.78
CA ASN A 40 4.65 14.91 21.02
C ASN A 40 4.82 15.05 19.50
N ARG A 41 5.36 16.19 19.03
CA ARG A 41 5.65 16.40 17.61
C ARG A 41 6.71 15.42 17.10
N LEU A 42 7.76 15.16 17.89
CA LEU A 42 8.78 14.17 17.52
C LEU A 42 8.20 12.75 17.44
N ILE A 43 7.33 12.37 18.38
CA ILE A 43 6.65 11.07 18.35
C ILE A 43 5.80 10.94 17.08
N ILE A 44 4.99 11.95 16.75
CA ILE A 44 4.15 11.92 15.54
C ILE A 44 5.02 11.84 14.28
N GLN A 45 6.10 12.62 14.19
CA GLN A 45 7.04 12.54 13.08
C GLN A 45 7.67 11.15 12.96
N PHE A 46 8.04 10.54 14.08
CA PHE A 46 8.55 9.16 14.08
C PHE A 46 7.51 8.15 13.56
N LEU A 47 6.25 8.29 14.00
CA LEU A 47 5.15 7.44 13.53
C LEU A 47 4.88 7.58 12.03
N THR A 48 5.08 8.77 11.45
CA THR A 48 4.88 8.99 10.00
C THR A 48 5.95 8.32 9.13
N ILE A 49 7.19 8.21 9.61
CA ILE A 49 8.30 7.63 8.84
C ILE A 49 8.05 6.14 8.51
N GLY A 50 7.47 5.39 9.43
CA GLY A 50 7.28 3.94 9.30
C GLY A 50 6.30 3.51 8.21
N GLY A 51 5.36 4.37 7.81
CA GLY A 51 4.26 3.99 6.92
C GLY A 51 4.69 3.57 5.52
N LYS A 52 5.55 4.36 4.88
CA LYS A 52 6.08 4.02 3.54
C LYS A 52 6.94 2.75 3.59
N ALA A 53 7.79 2.61 4.61
CA ALA A 53 8.59 1.41 4.81
C ALA A 53 7.71 0.18 5.03
N GLY A 54 6.66 0.28 5.86
CA GLY A 54 5.67 -0.78 6.09
C GLY A 54 4.96 -1.19 4.79
N ALA A 55 4.49 -0.22 3.99
CA ALA A 55 3.84 -0.49 2.71
C ALA A 55 4.79 -1.21 1.71
N CYS A 56 6.04 -0.76 1.62
CA CYS A 56 7.04 -1.42 0.78
C CYS A 56 7.33 -2.85 1.24
N CYS A 57 7.54 -3.07 2.54
CA CYS A 57 7.75 -4.41 3.09
C CYS A 57 6.55 -5.32 2.83
N PHE A 58 5.33 -4.83 3.02
CA PHE A 58 4.11 -5.59 2.74
C PHE A 58 4.01 -6.00 1.26
N LEU A 59 4.33 -5.08 0.33
CA LEU A 59 4.37 -5.39 -1.11
C LEU A 59 5.43 -6.42 -1.46
N LEU A 60 6.65 -6.28 -0.90
CA LEU A 60 7.74 -7.23 -1.15
C LEU A 60 7.39 -8.64 -0.66
N ILE A 61 6.82 -8.76 0.55
CA ILE A 61 6.36 -10.05 1.09
C ILE A 61 5.24 -10.62 0.20
N SER A 62 4.31 -9.78 -0.24
CA SER A 62 3.23 -10.21 -1.13
C SER A 62 3.77 -10.69 -2.47
N GLY A 63 4.74 -9.97 -3.05
CA GLY A 63 5.45 -10.37 -4.26
C GLY A 63 6.16 -11.71 -4.08
N TYR A 64 6.88 -11.90 -2.98
CA TYR A 64 7.54 -13.16 -2.65
C TYR A 64 6.58 -14.35 -2.66
N PHE A 65 5.42 -14.21 -2.04
CA PHE A 65 4.40 -15.27 -2.04
C PHE A 65 3.65 -15.41 -3.38
N MET A 66 3.74 -14.44 -4.28
CA MET A 66 3.19 -14.53 -5.64
C MET A 66 4.13 -15.22 -6.62
N ILE A 67 5.41 -15.39 -6.29
CA ILE A 67 6.36 -16.14 -7.12
C ILE A 67 5.83 -17.57 -7.28
N ASN A 68 5.81 -18.06 -8.53
CA ASN A 68 5.34 -19.41 -8.88
C ASN A 68 3.85 -19.70 -8.56
N GLN A 69 3.07 -18.71 -8.12
CA GLN A 69 1.63 -18.90 -7.98
C GLN A 69 0.90 -18.70 -9.31
N LYS A 70 -0.05 -19.58 -9.58
CA LYS A 70 -0.97 -19.42 -10.72
C LYS A 70 -2.07 -18.42 -10.33
N PHE A 71 -2.46 -17.58 -11.28
CA PHE A 71 -3.63 -16.73 -11.11
C PHE A 71 -4.89 -17.56 -10.81
N LYS A 72 -5.64 -17.18 -9.78
CA LYS A 72 -6.90 -17.82 -9.39
C LYS A 72 -8.00 -16.76 -9.37
N LEU A 73 -8.91 -16.80 -10.33
CA LEU A 73 -10.03 -15.86 -10.43
C LEU A 73 -10.85 -15.80 -9.12
N LYS A 74 -11.08 -16.94 -8.49
CA LYS A 74 -11.80 -17.01 -7.20
C LYS A 74 -11.12 -16.19 -6.10
N LYS A 75 -9.78 -16.20 -6.04
CA LYS A 75 -9.01 -15.39 -5.07
C LYS A 75 -9.09 -13.90 -5.42
N PHE A 76 -9.04 -13.56 -6.69
CA PHE A 76 -9.17 -12.18 -7.17
C PHE A 76 -10.55 -11.60 -6.82
N ILE A 77 -11.63 -12.32 -7.12
CA ILE A 77 -12.99 -11.91 -6.77
C ILE A 77 -13.14 -11.75 -5.24
N LYS A 78 -12.57 -12.68 -4.46
CA LYS A 78 -12.59 -12.58 -2.99
C LYS A 78 -11.94 -11.29 -2.48
N LEU A 79 -10.81 -10.89 -3.07
CA LEU A 79 -10.12 -9.63 -2.71
C LEU A 79 -10.97 -8.40 -3.04
N ILE A 80 -11.62 -8.38 -4.21
CA ILE A 80 -12.53 -7.29 -4.60
C ILE A 80 -13.72 -7.23 -3.65
N LEU A 81 -14.37 -8.34 -3.36
CA LEU A 81 -15.49 -8.39 -2.44
C LEU A 81 -15.10 -7.93 -1.04
N GLN A 82 -13.93 -8.31 -0.57
CA GLN A 82 -13.40 -7.86 0.71
C GLN A 82 -13.17 -6.34 0.73
N LEU A 83 -12.60 -5.78 -0.33
CA LEU A 83 -12.42 -4.33 -0.48
C LEU A 83 -13.77 -3.60 -0.44
N LEU A 84 -14.74 -4.05 -1.25
CA LEU A 84 -16.10 -3.49 -1.29
C LEU A 84 -16.78 -3.56 0.09
N THR A 85 -16.61 -4.67 0.81
CA THR A 85 -17.18 -4.81 2.16
C THR A 85 -16.63 -3.75 3.11
N TYR A 86 -15.32 -3.49 3.11
CA TYR A 86 -14.73 -2.44 3.94
C TYR A 86 -15.16 -1.03 3.51
N CYS A 87 -15.29 -0.77 2.21
CA CYS A 87 -15.82 0.51 1.72
C CYS A 87 -17.26 0.75 2.21
N ILE A 88 -18.13 -0.27 2.09
CA ILE A 88 -19.52 -0.18 2.53
C ILE A 88 -19.59 0.00 4.06
N LEU A 89 -18.82 -0.77 4.83
CA LEU A 89 -18.79 -0.63 6.29
C LEU A 89 -18.31 0.76 6.70
N GLY A 90 -17.25 1.28 6.10
CA GLY A 90 -16.76 2.64 6.36
C GLY A 90 -17.79 3.70 6.02
N PHE A 91 -18.50 3.55 4.91
CA PHE A 91 -19.58 4.45 4.50
C PHE A 91 -20.75 4.43 5.50
N VAL A 92 -21.21 3.25 5.90
CA VAL A 92 -22.28 3.09 6.91
C VAL A 92 -21.87 3.71 8.24
N LEU A 93 -20.65 3.47 8.70
CA LEU A 93 -20.11 4.08 9.92
C LEU A 93 -20.08 5.61 9.82
N SER A 94 -19.67 6.16 8.67
CA SER A 94 -19.67 7.61 8.43
C SER A 94 -21.07 8.21 8.52
N ILE A 95 -22.10 7.55 8.01
CA ILE A 95 -23.50 7.98 8.16
C ILE A 95 -23.92 7.99 9.63
N ILE A 96 -23.60 6.93 10.37
CA ILE A 96 -24.01 6.78 11.77
C ILE A 96 -23.34 7.85 12.64
N VAL A 97 -22.05 8.09 12.44
CA VAL A 97 -21.26 9.01 13.27
C VAL A 97 -21.57 10.48 12.94
N ASN A 98 -21.70 10.81 11.66
CA ASN A 98 -21.85 12.20 11.20
C ASN A 98 -23.31 12.62 11.03
N GLY A 99 -24.28 11.69 11.12
CA GLY A 99 -25.70 11.96 10.89
C GLY A 99 -26.03 12.48 9.50
N ALA A 100 -25.15 12.26 8.53
CA ALA A 100 -25.23 12.84 7.20
C ALA A 100 -26.26 12.09 6.32
N HIS A 101 -27.16 12.84 5.70
CA HIS A 101 -28.09 12.33 4.70
C HIS A 101 -27.46 12.48 3.31
N TYR A 102 -27.10 11.36 2.70
CA TYR A 102 -26.56 11.36 1.34
C TYR A 102 -27.64 11.00 0.33
N SER A 103 -27.70 11.73 -0.80
CA SER A 103 -28.45 11.26 -1.95
C SER A 103 -27.79 9.99 -2.51
N LEU A 104 -28.55 9.15 -3.21
CA LEU A 104 -28.01 7.93 -3.81
C LEU A 104 -26.79 8.21 -4.70
N LEU A 105 -26.84 9.30 -5.48
CA LEU A 105 -25.74 9.69 -6.36
C LEU A 105 -24.47 10.05 -5.57
N ASN A 106 -24.62 10.83 -4.49
CA ASN A 106 -23.50 11.20 -3.62
C ASN A 106 -22.93 9.99 -2.90
N ALA A 107 -23.78 9.05 -2.49
CA ALA A 107 -23.35 7.79 -1.88
C ALA A 107 -22.48 6.96 -2.84
N LEU A 108 -22.89 6.82 -4.10
CA LEU A 108 -22.14 6.12 -5.13
C LEU A 108 -20.80 6.82 -5.44
N GLN A 109 -20.80 8.15 -5.52
CA GLN A 109 -19.56 8.92 -5.71
C GLN A 109 -18.57 8.72 -4.55
N LEU A 110 -19.05 8.77 -3.30
CA LEU A 110 -18.22 8.56 -2.12
C LEU A 110 -17.64 7.14 -2.07
N LEU A 111 -18.44 6.11 -2.41
CA LEU A 111 -17.93 4.74 -2.51
C LEU A 111 -16.87 4.62 -3.59
N PHE A 112 -17.08 5.23 -4.75
CA PHE A 112 -16.10 5.23 -5.84
C PHE A 112 -14.80 5.95 -5.43
N LEU A 113 -14.89 7.13 -4.84
CA LEU A 113 -13.74 7.89 -4.33
C LEU A 113 -13.01 7.13 -3.21
N SER A 114 -13.73 6.41 -2.36
CA SER A 114 -13.11 5.58 -1.31
C SER A 114 -12.26 4.45 -1.91
N ILE A 115 -12.73 3.79 -2.97
CA ILE A 115 -12.00 2.71 -3.64
C ILE A 115 -10.71 3.24 -4.28
N PHE A 116 -10.77 4.38 -4.97
CA PHE A 116 -9.64 4.92 -5.73
C PHE A 116 -8.74 5.87 -4.91
N GLY A 117 -9.27 6.52 -3.89
CA GLY A 117 -8.55 7.46 -3.05
C GLY A 117 -8.05 6.83 -1.75
N SER A 118 -8.96 6.42 -0.86
CA SER A 118 -8.59 5.94 0.49
C SER A 118 -7.87 4.60 0.46
N TYR A 119 -8.22 3.73 -0.49
CA TYR A 119 -7.58 2.42 -0.66
C TYR A 119 -6.58 2.39 -1.83
N TRP A 120 -5.86 3.51 -2.05
CA TRP A 120 -4.89 3.67 -3.13
C TRP A 120 -3.90 2.50 -3.26
N PHE A 121 -3.56 1.84 -2.15
CA PHE A 121 -2.64 0.71 -2.12
C PHE A 121 -3.25 -0.58 -2.71
N MET A 122 -4.57 -0.78 -2.58
CA MET A 122 -5.24 -2.00 -3.03
C MET A 122 -5.29 -2.13 -4.54
N LEU A 123 -5.44 -1.00 -5.26
CA LEU A 123 -5.50 -1.01 -6.71
C LEU A 123 -4.20 -1.50 -7.36
N PRO A 124 -3.00 -0.95 -7.04
CA PRO A 124 -1.72 -1.50 -7.48
C PRO A 124 -1.54 -2.98 -7.09
N TYR A 125 -1.96 -3.39 -5.90
CA TYR A 125 -1.88 -4.77 -5.47
C TYR A 125 -2.72 -5.71 -6.37
N LEU A 126 -3.95 -5.33 -6.72
CA LEU A 126 -4.82 -6.09 -7.62
C LEU A 126 -4.23 -6.16 -9.04
N ILE A 127 -3.67 -5.06 -9.55
CA ILE A 127 -3.00 -5.02 -10.85
C ILE A 127 -1.80 -5.98 -10.85
N VAL A 128 -0.93 -5.91 -9.86
CA VAL A 128 0.22 -6.81 -9.73
C VAL A 128 -0.24 -8.27 -9.62
N TYR A 129 -1.34 -8.55 -8.90
CA TYR A 129 -1.89 -9.90 -8.81
C TYR A 129 -2.36 -10.44 -10.16
N ILE A 130 -3.05 -9.63 -10.98
CA ILE A 130 -3.47 -10.01 -12.34
C ILE A 130 -2.24 -10.23 -13.23
N LEU A 131 -1.25 -9.35 -13.14
CA LEU A 131 -0.05 -9.41 -13.96
C LEU A 131 0.96 -10.48 -13.50
N SER A 132 0.80 -11.02 -12.27
CA SER A 132 1.77 -11.94 -11.68
C SER A 132 2.14 -13.15 -12.56
N PRO A 133 1.22 -13.82 -13.29
CA PRO A 133 1.63 -14.92 -14.16
C PRO A 133 2.51 -14.47 -15.35
N PHE A 134 2.27 -13.28 -15.88
CA PHE A 134 3.06 -12.71 -16.97
C PHE A 134 4.43 -12.26 -16.47
N ILE A 135 4.47 -11.60 -15.32
CA ILE A 135 5.69 -11.17 -14.63
C ILE A 135 6.56 -12.39 -14.29
N ASN A 136 5.97 -13.45 -13.71
CA ASN A 136 6.68 -14.68 -13.39
C ASN A 136 7.25 -15.35 -14.64
N LYS A 137 6.48 -15.37 -15.73
CA LYS A 137 6.95 -15.93 -17.02
C LYS A 137 8.13 -15.12 -17.56
N ALA A 138 8.06 -13.80 -17.54
CA ALA A 138 9.14 -12.92 -17.97
C ALA A 138 10.41 -13.14 -17.13
N PHE A 139 10.29 -13.17 -15.79
CA PHE A 139 11.43 -13.37 -14.91
C PHE A 139 12.09 -14.75 -15.06
N ASN A 140 11.33 -15.78 -15.39
CA ASN A 140 11.89 -17.11 -15.67
C ASN A 140 12.73 -17.16 -16.96
N CYS A 141 12.60 -16.17 -17.85
CA CYS A 141 13.44 -16.06 -19.05
C CYS A 141 14.81 -15.38 -18.77
N PHE A 142 14.95 -14.70 -17.64
CA PHE A 142 16.20 -14.01 -17.29
C PHE A 142 17.14 -14.91 -16.51
N ASN A 143 18.43 -14.78 -16.80
CA ASN A 143 19.47 -15.38 -15.97
C ASN A 143 19.73 -14.53 -14.72
N LYS A 144 20.46 -15.07 -13.73
CA LYS A 144 20.74 -14.38 -12.46
C LYS A 144 21.45 -13.02 -12.65
N ASN A 145 22.31 -12.90 -13.65
CA ASN A 145 23.06 -11.67 -13.91
C ASN A 145 22.17 -10.59 -14.54
N GLU A 146 21.26 -10.98 -15.42
CA GLU A 146 20.26 -10.11 -16.02
C GLU A 146 19.28 -9.59 -14.98
N LEU A 147 18.80 -10.47 -14.08
CA LEU A 147 17.95 -10.06 -12.95
C LEU A 147 18.65 -9.06 -12.03
N LYS A 148 19.92 -9.29 -11.71
CA LYS A 148 20.70 -8.32 -10.91
C LYS A 148 20.82 -6.96 -11.61
N LYS A 149 21.14 -6.95 -12.90
CA LYS A 149 21.22 -5.71 -13.69
C LYS A 149 19.89 -4.98 -13.72
N LEU A 150 18.78 -5.71 -13.92
CA LEU A 150 17.42 -5.15 -13.92
C LEU A 150 17.09 -4.54 -12.56
N ILE A 151 17.38 -5.21 -11.45
CA ILE A 151 17.14 -4.69 -10.09
C ILE A 151 17.96 -3.41 -9.86
N ILE A 152 19.24 -3.42 -10.20
CA ILE A 152 20.10 -2.22 -10.06
C ILE A 152 19.57 -1.07 -10.90
N LEU A 153 19.17 -1.33 -12.15
CA LEU A 153 18.60 -0.33 -13.03
C LEU A 153 17.29 0.27 -12.44
N LEU A 154 16.39 -0.58 -11.94
CA LEU A 154 15.14 -0.12 -11.32
C LEU A 154 15.40 0.71 -10.07
N ILE A 155 16.35 0.31 -9.22
CA ILE A 155 16.74 1.09 -8.03
C ILE A 155 17.30 2.45 -8.44
N LEU A 156 18.19 2.50 -9.44
CA LEU A 156 18.77 3.74 -9.95
C LEU A 156 17.67 4.66 -10.52
N LEU A 157 16.78 4.15 -11.35
CA LEU A 157 15.68 4.92 -11.90
C LEU A 157 14.75 5.46 -10.81
N GLN A 158 14.39 4.62 -9.83
CA GLN A 158 13.48 5.00 -8.75
C GLN A 158 14.11 6.01 -7.77
N SER A 159 15.42 5.96 -7.56
CA SER A 159 16.13 6.87 -6.64
C SER A 159 16.59 8.15 -7.35
N PHE A 160 17.12 8.03 -8.56
CA PHE A 160 17.76 9.13 -9.26
C PHE A 160 16.72 10.15 -9.79
N PHE A 161 15.71 9.69 -10.51
CA PHE A 161 14.72 10.60 -11.12
C PHE A 161 13.94 11.44 -10.10
N PRO A 162 13.38 10.88 -9.01
CA PRO A 162 12.68 11.70 -8.02
C PRO A 162 13.58 12.72 -7.33
N THR A 163 14.87 12.38 -7.10
CA THR A 163 15.83 13.30 -6.46
C THR A 163 16.12 14.50 -7.35
N PHE A 164 16.30 14.29 -8.65
CA PHE A 164 16.54 15.38 -9.60
C PHE A 164 15.28 16.22 -9.87
N SER A 165 14.12 15.60 -9.94
CA SER A 165 12.84 16.30 -10.08
C SER A 165 12.58 17.25 -8.90
N PHE A 166 12.98 16.86 -7.69
CA PHE A 166 12.86 17.70 -6.51
C PHE A 166 13.80 18.91 -6.54
N LEU A 167 15.02 18.74 -7.06
CA LEU A 167 16.01 19.83 -7.18
C LEU A 167 15.63 20.88 -8.23
N ASN A 168 14.87 20.53 -9.26
CA ASN A 168 14.46 21.46 -10.32
C ASN A 168 13.23 22.31 -9.98
N PHE A 169 12.50 22.00 -8.92
CA PHE A 169 11.30 22.77 -8.50
C PHE A 169 11.61 23.98 -7.61
N GLU A 170 12.85 24.18 -7.18
CA GLU A 170 13.24 25.37 -6.38
C GLU A 170 13.77 26.54 -7.21
N PHE A 171 13.74 26.48 -8.54
CA PHE A 171 14.27 27.52 -9.42
C PHE A 171 13.22 28.17 -10.33
N SER A 172 11.95 28.23 -9.91
CA SER A 172 10.91 28.98 -10.64
C SER A 172 10.17 29.96 -9.75
#